data_4c6f5a33ad182b9aaadd76bfbd95289b
#
_entry.id   4c6f5a33ad182b9aaadd76bfbd95289b
#
_cell.length_a   1.000
_cell.length_b   1.000
_cell.length_c   1.000
_cell.angle_alpha   90.00
_cell.angle_beta   90.00
_cell.angle_gamma   90.00
#
_symmetry.space_group_name_H-M   'P 1'
#
loop_
_entity.id
_entity.type
_entity.pdbx_description
1 polymer ?
#
loop_
_entity_poly.entity_id
_entity_poly.type
_entity_poly.pdbx_seq_one_letter_code
_entity_poly.pdbx_strand_id
1 'polypeptide(L)' 'ERCVLKRRLRTVQTSLGSVQVKECEVPAKGDAVHIRCYPEYESVRQLCREQGCNYQDACRTILKELDTKEMEN' A
#
# COMPACT_ATOMS: atom_id res chain seq x y z
N GLU A 1 5.00 17.09 -20.31
CA GLU A 1 5.12 16.84 -19.99
C GLU A 1 5.15 16.02 -19.59
N ARG A 2 5.33 15.70 -19.45
CA ARG A 2 5.41 14.80 -18.99
C ARG A 2 4.66 14.45 -18.09
N CYS A 3 4.04 13.47 -18.03
CA CYS A 3 3.26 13.09 -16.99
C CYS A 3 4.06 12.83 -15.84
N VAL A 4 3.98 13.63 -14.88
CA VAL A 4 4.64 13.38 -13.63
C VAL A 4 3.65 12.65 -12.77
N LEU A 5 3.91 11.38 -12.56
CA LEU A 5 3.06 10.61 -11.67
C LEU A 5 3.35 11.01 -10.23
N LYS A 6 2.33 11.35 -9.53
CA LYS A 6 2.48 11.73 -8.14
C LYS A 6 2.70 10.54 -7.26
N ARG A 7 3.59 10.68 -6.33
CA ARG A 7 3.89 9.64 -5.35
C ARG A 7 3.79 10.21 -3.96
N ARG A 8 3.25 9.42 -3.07
CA ARG A 8 3.13 9.82 -1.68
C ARG A 8 3.38 8.67 -0.78
N LEU A 9 3.87 8.98 0.40
CA LEU A 9 3.97 8.00 1.47
C LEU A 9 2.87 8.27 2.47
N ARG A 10 2.22 7.22 2.91
CA ARG A 10 1.18 7.32 3.92
C ARG A 10 1.40 6.24 4.95
N THR A 11 0.98 6.52 6.18
CA THR A 11 0.96 5.51 7.21
C THR A 11 -0.47 4.97 7.32
N VAL A 12 -0.60 3.66 7.26
CA VAL A 12 -1.90 3.02 7.32
C VAL A 12 -1.91 2.07 8.50
N GLN A 13 -3.00 2.07 9.24
CA GLN A 13 -3.18 1.14 10.35
C GLN A 13 -3.77 -0.15 9.81
N THR A 14 -3.09 -1.25 10.12
CA THR A 14 -3.58 -2.56 9.72
C THR A 14 -3.72 -3.42 10.95
N SER A 15 -4.27 -4.60 10.77
CA SER A 15 -4.40 -5.54 11.88
C SER A 15 -3.04 -5.97 12.41
N LEU A 16 -2.00 -5.83 11.63
CA LEU A 16 -0.64 -6.15 12.06
C LEU A 16 0.05 -4.96 12.72
N GLY A 17 -0.45 -3.76 12.52
CA GLY A 17 0.14 -2.56 13.07
C GLY A 17 0.24 -1.48 12.00
N SER A 18 0.98 -0.43 12.31
CA SER A 18 1.18 0.66 11.36
C SER A 18 2.17 0.25 10.29
N VAL A 19 1.85 0.57 9.06
CA VAL A 19 2.73 0.27 7.96
C VAL A 19 2.73 1.47 7.01
N GLN A 20 3.88 1.74 6.41
CA GLN A 20 3.97 2.79 5.42
C GLN A 20 3.70 2.21 4.05
N VAL A 21 2.89 2.93 3.29
CA VAL A 21 2.57 2.52 1.93
C VAL A 21 2.89 3.65 0.99
N LYS A 22 3.25 3.29 -0.21
CA LYS A 22 3.44 4.23 -1.29
C LYS A 22 2.19 4.28 -2.13
N GLU A 23 1.72 5.48 -2.38
CA GLU A 23 0.62 5.68 -3.32
C GLU A 23 1.20 6.23 -4.61
N CYS A 24 0.84 5.62 -5.71
CA CYS A 24 1.28 6.08 -7.02
C CYS A 24 0.07 6.25 -7.91
N GLU A 25 0.07 7.31 -8.69
CA GLU A 25 -0.94 7.49 -9.71
C GLU A 25 -0.46 6.81 -10.97
N VAL A 26 -1.30 5.98 -11.55
CA VAL A 26 -0.97 5.34 -12.81
C VAL A 26 -2.04 5.67 -13.82
N PRO A 27 -1.65 5.90 -15.07
CA PRO A 27 -2.63 6.22 -16.09
C PRO A 27 -3.54 5.03 -16.35
N ALA A 28 -4.79 5.34 -16.58
CA ALA A 28 -5.77 4.34 -16.94
C ALA A 28 -6.32 4.69 -18.30
N LYS A 29 -7.26 3.93 -18.77
CA LYS A 29 -7.84 4.19 -20.06
C LYS A 29 -8.56 5.53 -20.09
N GLY A 30 -8.38 6.25 -21.17
CA GLY A 30 -8.96 7.57 -21.32
C GLY A 30 -8.27 8.55 -20.43
N ASP A 31 -9.03 9.42 -19.82
CA ASP A 31 -8.46 10.43 -18.93
C ASP A 31 -8.46 10.02 -17.48
N ALA A 32 -8.79 8.77 -17.22
CA ALA A 32 -8.87 8.30 -15.84
C ALA A 32 -7.48 8.05 -15.26
N VAL A 33 -7.41 8.08 -13.97
CA VAL A 33 -6.18 7.81 -13.24
C VAL A 33 -6.50 6.83 -12.12
N HIS A 34 -5.67 5.83 -11.99
CA HIS A 34 -5.79 4.87 -10.89
C HIS A 34 -4.76 5.21 -9.83
N ILE A 35 -5.15 5.01 -8.60
CA ILE A 35 -4.22 5.12 -7.49
C ILE A 35 -3.83 3.71 -7.09
N ARG A 36 -2.55 3.45 -7.09
CA ARG A 36 -2.04 2.16 -6.65
C ARG A 36 -1.27 2.33 -5.36
N CYS A 37 -1.51 1.41 -4.45
CA CYS A 37 -0.87 1.45 -3.14
C CYS A 37 0.02 0.24 -2.98
N TYR A 38 1.23 0.47 -2.54
CA TYR A 38 2.19 -0.61 -2.31
C TYR A 38 2.78 -0.46 -0.92
N PRO A 39 2.80 -1.51 -0.12
CA PRO A 39 3.45 -1.41 1.18
C PRO A 39 4.96 -1.26 1.02
N GLU A 40 5.53 -0.44 1.88
CA GLU A 40 6.98 -0.28 1.90
C GLU A 40 7.64 -1.54 2.41
N TYR A 41 8.64 -2.00 1.69
CA TYR A 41 9.29 -3.25 2.01
C TYR A 41 9.83 -3.27 3.45
N GLU A 42 10.53 -2.21 3.81
CA GLU A 42 11.14 -2.17 5.13
C GLU A 42 10.12 -2.10 6.25
N SER A 43 9.03 -1.38 6.01
CA SER A 43 7.94 -1.33 6.98
C SER A 43 7.34 -2.69 7.21
N VAL A 44 7.11 -3.42 6.13
CA VAL A 44 6.54 -4.75 6.24
C VAL A 44 7.50 -5.69 6.96
N ARG A 45 8.79 -5.60 6.63
CA ARG A 45 9.77 -6.43 7.30
C ARG A 45 9.80 -6.17 8.80
N GLN A 46 9.70 -4.92 9.18
CA GLN A 46 9.69 -4.59 10.58
C GLN A 46 8.48 -5.17 11.29
N LEU A 47 7.32 -5.07 10.66
CA LEU A 47 6.13 -5.67 11.21
C LEU A 47 6.28 -7.18 11.38
N CYS A 48 6.89 -7.82 10.40
CA CYS A 48 7.10 -9.25 10.47
C CYS A 48 7.94 -9.63 11.66
N ARG A 49 8.97 -8.86 11.94
CA ARG A 49 9.80 -9.12 13.12
C ARG A 49 9.00 -8.95 14.39
N GLU A 50 8.20 -7.92 14.45
CA GLU A 50 7.44 -7.63 15.65
C GLU A 50 6.33 -8.63 15.87
N GLN A 51 5.69 -9.07 14.81
CA GLN A 51 4.56 -9.96 14.90
C GLN A 51 4.94 -11.43 14.79
N GLY A 52 6.15 -11.71 14.34
CA GLY A 52 6.58 -13.09 14.19
C GLY A 52 5.93 -13.78 13.02
N CYS A 53 5.59 -13.05 11.96
CA CYS A 53 5.00 -13.66 10.78
C CYS A 53 5.96 -13.54 9.62
N ASN A 54 5.68 -14.24 8.53
CA ASN A 54 6.56 -14.14 7.38
C ASN A 54 6.11 -13.02 6.47
N TYR A 55 7.03 -12.63 5.58
CA TYR A 55 6.83 -11.46 4.75
C TYR A 55 5.63 -11.61 3.82
N GLN A 56 5.50 -12.78 3.22
CA GLN A 56 4.43 -12.98 2.26
C GLN A 56 3.06 -12.89 2.90
N ASP A 57 2.92 -13.46 4.08
CA ASP A 57 1.65 -13.38 4.79
C ASP A 57 1.34 -11.95 5.19
N ALA A 58 2.35 -11.22 5.64
CA ALA A 58 2.14 -9.83 6.02
C ALA A 58 1.71 -9.00 4.83
N CYS A 59 2.39 -9.16 3.70
CA CYS A 59 2.01 -8.43 2.51
C CYS A 59 0.59 -8.74 2.07
N ARG A 60 0.23 -10.01 2.10
CA ARG A 60 -1.11 -10.41 1.70
C ARG A 60 -2.16 -9.75 2.58
N THR A 61 -1.93 -9.77 3.88
CA THR A 61 -2.86 -9.16 4.82
C THR A 61 -2.98 -7.67 4.57
N ILE A 62 -1.86 -7.00 4.40
CA ILE A 62 -1.85 -5.56 4.20
C ILE A 62 -2.58 -5.20 2.91
N LEU A 63 -2.27 -5.89 1.83
CA LEU A 63 -2.90 -5.59 0.56
C LEU A 63 -4.41 -5.82 0.61
N LYS A 64 -4.82 -6.85 1.30
CA LYS A 64 -6.22 -7.14 1.45
C LYS A 64 -6.93 -6.04 2.21
N GLU A 65 -6.31 -5.54 3.27
CA GLU A 65 -6.92 -4.49 4.05
C GLU A 65 -6.95 -3.16 3.31
N LEU A 66 -5.92 -2.88 2.54
CA LEU A 66 -5.92 -1.68 1.72
C LEU A 66 -7.04 -1.71 0.70
N ASP A 67 -7.22 -2.85 0.09
CA ASP A 67 -8.26 -3.03 -0.91
C ASP A 67 -9.64 -2.80 -0.30
N THR A 68 -9.86 -3.37 0.87
CA THR A 68 -11.12 -3.21 1.57
C THR A 68 -11.40 -1.75 1.90
N LYS A 69 -10.39 -1.03 2.35
CA LYS A 69 -10.56 0.37 2.67
C LYS A 69 -10.93 1.20 1.46
N GLU A 70 -10.33 0.88 0.33
CA GLU A 70 -10.63 1.61 -0.88
C GLU A 70 -12.05 1.35 -1.34
N MET A 71 -12.51 0.14 -1.15
CA MET A 71 -13.86 -0.19 -1.57
C MET A 71 -14.93 0.46 -0.72
N GLU A 72 -14.58 0.82 0.50
CA GLU A 72 -15.55 1.46 1.37
C GLU A 72 -15.84 2.89 0.99
N ASN A 73 -15.00 3.47 0.20
CA ASN A 73 -15.24 4.81 -0.27
C ASN A 73 -16.09 4.79 -1.51
#